data_60901e769a7bf661736f90c6376b1d39
#
_entry.id   60901e769a7bf661736f90c6376b1d39
#
_cell.length_a   1.000
_cell.length_b   1.000
_cell.length_c   1.000
_cell.angle_alpha   90.00
_cell.angle_beta   90.00
_cell.angle_gamma   90.00
#
_symmetry.space_group_name_H-M   'P 1'
#
loop_
_entity.id
_entity.type
_entity.pdbx_description
1 polymer ?
#
loop_
_entity_poly.entity_id
_entity_poly.type
_entity_poly.pdbx_seq_one_letter_code
_entity_poly.pdbx_strand_id
1 'polypeptide(L)'
;MPKRTDISKILVIGSGPIIIGQAAEFDYAGTQACLALREEGYEVVLVNSNPATIMTDREIADKVYIEPITYEFLARILRKEQPDAILPTLGGQTGLNMAMELSKSGILEELGIELLGTKLSAIDQAEDRDLFKQLMEDLNQPIPESTIINTVDAAVDFANEIGYPIIVRPAFTLGGTGGGMCNNEEELRQIAENGLTLSPVTQCLIERSIAGFKEIEYEVMRDSADNAIVVCNMENFDPVGIHTGDSIVFAPSQTLSDIEYQMLRDASLSIIRALKIEGGCNVQLALDPNSFNYYVIEVNPRVSRSSALASKATGYPIAKLAAKIAVGLTLDEMKNPVTGTTYAEFEPALDYVVAKIPRWPFDKFETGERLLGTQMKATGEVMAIGRNIEESLLKAVRSLEIGCIHVEIPELGQVDDAHLMNRIVKAQDDRLFYLAEALRRGFSIEELHQMTKIDLFFLDKLLHII
;
A
#
# COMPACT_ATOMS: atom_id res chain seq x y z
N MET A 1 -27.49 10.07 -3.59
CA MET A 1 -28.17 10.99 -2.63
C MET A 1 -27.53 12.35 -2.74
N PRO A 2 -28.23 13.46 -2.55
CA PRO A 2 -27.59 14.76 -2.58
C PRO A 2 -26.51 14.84 -1.48
N LYS A 3 -25.49 15.67 -1.70
CA LYS A 3 -24.46 15.92 -0.70
C LYS A 3 -25.10 16.28 0.65
N ARG A 4 -24.39 15.99 1.73
CA ARG A 4 -24.84 16.34 3.08
C ARG A 4 -24.96 17.84 3.28
N THR A 5 -26.11 18.30 3.72
CA THR A 5 -26.40 19.72 3.99
C THR A 5 -26.49 20.04 5.47
N ASP A 6 -26.40 19.02 6.30
CA ASP A 6 -26.43 19.08 7.77
C ASP A 6 -25.04 19.40 8.38
N ILE A 7 -23.99 19.34 7.56
CA ILE A 7 -22.62 19.74 7.92
C ILE A 7 -22.18 20.92 7.05
N SER A 8 -21.35 21.79 7.57
CA SER A 8 -20.86 23.01 6.90
C SER A 8 -19.35 23.18 6.99
N LYS A 9 -18.75 22.73 8.11
CA LYS A 9 -17.31 22.85 8.37
C LYS A 9 -16.70 21.49 8.63
N ILE A 10 -15.60 21.19 7.92
CA ILE A 10 -14.89 19.91 8.01
C ILE A 10 -13.43 20.16 8.34
N LEU A 11 -12.92 19.43 9.35
CA LEU A 11 -11.48 19.39 9.64
C LEU A 11 -10.84 18.18 8.95
N VAL A 12 -9.83 18.44 8.11
CA VAL A 12 -9.02 17.42 7.44
C VAL A 12 -7.74 17.20 8.24
N ILE A 13 -7.45 15.95 8.59
CA ILE A 13 -6.18 15.58 9.23
C ILE A 13 -5.20 15.18 8.15
N GLY A 14 -4.06 15.87 8.09
CA GLY A 14 -2.99 15.58 7.14
C GLY A 14 -2.14 14.38 7.56
N SER A 15 -1.12 14.09 6.75
CA SER A 15 -0.26 12.92 6.92
C SER A 15 0.94 13.12 7.84
N GLY A 16 1.17 14.32 8.33
CA GLY A 16 2.34 14.64 9.15
C GLY A 16 3.62 14.81 8.32
N PRO A 17 4.79 14.50 8.90
CA PRO A 17 6.06 14.59 8.19
C PRO A 17 6.18 13.53 7.10
N ILE A 18 6.96 13.82 6.06
CA ILE A 18 7.34 12.82 5.06
C ILE A 18 8.39 11.88 5.68
N ILE A 19 8.04 10.62 5.81
CA ILE A 19 8.89 9.55 6.34
C ILE A 19 8.90 8.35 5.38
N ILE A 20 9.86 7.44 5.54
CA ILE A 20 9.85 6.17 4.81
C ILE A 20 8.57 5.42 5.17
N GLY A 21 7.82 4.98 4.14
CA GLY A 21 6.53 4.32 4.32
C GLY A 21 5.32 5.24 4.24
N GLN A 22 5.49 6.56 4.44
CA GLN A 22 4.41 7.56 4.33
C GLN A 22 4.98 8.83 3.66
N ALA A 23 5.06 8.80 2.34
CA ALA A 23 5.75 9.80 1.54
C ALA A 23 4.79 10.87 0.95
N ALA A 24 5.26 11.58 -0.10
CA ALA A 24 4.58 12.72 -0.70
C ALA A 24 3.21 12.40 -1.34
N GLU A 25 2.88 11.12 -1.57
CA GLU A 25 1.60 10.68 -2.12
C GLU A 25 0.42 11.07 -1.22
N PHE A 26 0.63 11.10 0.09
CA PHE A 26 -0.39 11.52 1.05
C PHE A 26 -0.58 13.04 1.08
N ASP A 27 0.47 13.80 0.74
CA ASP A 27 0.36 15.25 0.53
C ASP A 27 -0.60 15.55 -0.64
N TYR A 28 -0.46 14.83 -1.75
CA TYR A 28 -1.40 14.89 -2.87
C TYR A 28 -2.82 14.51 -2.44
N ALA A 29 -2.99 13.40 -1.70
CA ALA A 29 -4.31 12.92 -1.28
C ALA A 29 -5.03 13.95 -0.38
N GLY A 30 -4.35 14.51 0.61
CA GLY A 30 -4.91 15.55 1.48
C GLY A 30 -5.22 16.84 0.75
N THR A 31 -4.36 17.27 -0.19
CA THR A 31 -4.62 18.42 -1.06
C THR A 31 -5.90 18.22 -1.87
N GLN A 32 -6.05 17.07 -2.53
CA GLN A 32 -7.25 16.76 -3.33
C GLN A 32 -8.51 16.67 -2.47
N ALA A 33 -8.40 16.19 -1.23
CA ALA A 33 -9.51 16.20 -0.30
C ALA A 33 -10.00 17.63 0.02
N CYS A 34 -9.08 18.51 0.41
CA CYS A 34 -9.41 19.89 0.73
C CYS A 34 -10.08 20.60 -0.47
N LEU A 35 -9.50 20.44 -1.66
CA LEU A 35 -10.05 21.04 -2.88
C LEU A 35 -11.44 20.49 -3.23
N ALA A 36 -11.62 19.15 -3.11
CA ALA A 36 -12.92 18.51 -3.39
C ALA A 36 -14.01 18.98 -2.43
N LEU A 37 -13.70 19.07 -1.14
CA LEU A 37 -14.67 19.55 -0.14
C LEU A 37 -15.03 21.02 -0.35
N ARG A 38 -14.06 21.89 -0.69
CA ARG A 38 -14.32 23.29 -1.03
C ARG A 38 -15.14 23.43 -2.31
N GLU A 39 -14.90 22.61 -3.34
CA GLU A 39 -15.74 22.56 -4.56
C GLU A 39 -17.20 22.24 -4.21
N GLU A 40 -17.44 21.40 -3.20
CA GLU A 40 -18.77 21.08 -2.71
C GLU A 40 -19.34 22.16 -1.76
N GLY A 41 -18.58 23.21 -1.44
CA GLY A 41 -19.03 24.38 -0.67
C GLY A 41 -18.91 24.24 0.84
N TYR A 42 -18.06 23.33 1.34
CA TYR A 42 -17.74 23.21 2.76
C TYR A 42 -16.61 24.17 3.17
N GLU A 43 -16.66 24.72 4.37
CA GLU A 43 -15.52 25.37 5.01
C GLU A 43 -14.52 24.28 5.45
N VAL A 44 -13.26 24.38 4.99
CA VAL A 44 -12.24 23.37 5.23
C VAL A 44 -11.18 23.92 6.16
N VAL A 45 -10.94 23.22 7.27
CA VAL A 45 -9.84 23.44 8.19
C VAL A 45 -8.85 22.30 8.03
N LEU A 46 -7.60 22.59 7.70
CA LEU A 46 -6.54 21.59 7.56
C LEU A 46 -5.58 21.67 8.75
N VAL A 47 -5.20 20.50 9.28
CA VAL A 47 -4.11 20.35 10.25
C VAL A 47 -3.04 19.46 9.67
N ASN A 48 -1.81 19.95 9.54
CA ASN A 48 -0.65 19.16 9.15
C ASN A 48 0.62 19.74 9.79
N SER A 49 1.55 18.88 10.19
CA SER A 49 2.77 19.33 10.88
C SER A 49 3.90 19.76 9.93
N ASN A 50 3.84 19.39 8.66
CA ASN A 50 4.88 19.72 7.69
C ASN A 50 4.57 21.03 6.97
N PRO A 51 5.38 22.09 7.15
CA PRO A 51 5.16 23.37 6.47
C PRO A 51 5.62 23.39 5.00
N ALA A 52 6.37 22.37 4.57
CA ALA A 52 7.00 22.32 3.25
C ALA A 52 6.26 21.40 2.26
N THR A 53 4.94 21.29 2.42
CA THR A 53 4.08 20.48 1.54
C THR A 53 3.08 21.37 0.80
N ILE A 54 2.59 20.87 -0.37
CA ILE A 54 1.52 21.54 -1.12
C ILE A 54 0.25 21.64 -0.27
N MET A 55 -0.06 20.62 0.52
CA MET A 55 -1.23 20.55 1.37
C MET A 55 -1.35 21.76 2.31
N THR A 56 -0.24 22.25 2.84
CA THR A 56 -0.22 23.39 3.79
C THR A 56 -0.14 24.76 3.11
N ASP A 57 -0.26 24.82 1.79
CA ASP A 57 -0.43 26.08 1.09
C ASP A 57 -1.74 26.74 1.52
N ARG A 58 -1.71 28.07 1.70
CA ARG A 58 -2.85 28.85 2.21
C ARG A 58 -4.06 28.87 1.27
N GLU A 59 -3.87 28.53 0.00
CA GLU A 59 -4.94 28.49 -1.00
C GLU A 59 -5.70 27.15 -1.00
N ILE A 60 -5.17 26.13 -0.34
CA ILE A 60 -5.72 24.76 -0.35
C ILE A 60 -6.94 24.63 0.58
N ALA A 61 -6.89 25.23 1.76
CA ALA A 61 -7.97 25.19 2.75
C ALA A 61 -8.32 26.60 3.24
N ASP A 62 -9.51 26.78 3.81
CA ASP A 62 -9.95 28.09 4.34
C ASP A 62 -9.14 28.47 5.58
N LYS A 63 -8.70 27.47 6.35
CA LYS A 63 -7.75 27.63 7.45
C LYS A 63 -6.74 26.50 7.46
N VAL A 64 -5.47 26.84 7.66
CA VAL A 64 -4.35 25.88 7.74
C VAL A 64 -3.67 26.02 9.10
N TYR A 65 -3.61 24.93 9.85
CA TYR A 65 -2.87 24.78 11.08
C TYR A 65 -1.60 23.99 10.82
N ILE A 66 -0.43 24.62 10.98
CA ILE A 66 0.87 23.95 10.92
C ILE A 66 1.25 23.63 12.36
N GLU A 67 0.73 22.54 12.85
CA GLU A 67 0.85 22.11 14.25
C GLU A 67 1.15 20.59 14.31
N PRO A 68 1.75 20.09 15.38
CA PRO A 68 1.93 18.65 15.60
C PRO A 68 0.61 17.91 15.53
N ILE A 69 0.60 16.77 14.83
CA ILE A 69 -0.57 15.87 14.78
C ILE A 69 -0.53 15.00 16.03
N THR A 70 -0.91 15.56 17.16
CA THR A 70 -1.07 14.91 18.46
C THR A 70 -2.43 15.22 19.07
N TYR A 71 -2.86 14.38 19.99
CA TYR A 71 -4.14 14.56 20.67
C TYR A 71 -4.29 15.96 21.28
N GLU A 72 -3.27 16.46 21.97
CA GLU A 72 -3.33 17.75 22.67
C GLU A 72 -3.55 18.92 21.72
N PHE A 73 -2.84 18.93 20.57
CA PHE A 73 -2.98 20.01 19.59
C PHE A 73 -4.31 19.90 18.86
N LEU A 74 -4.69 18.70 18.42
CA LEU A 74 -5.98 18.49 17.75
C LEU A 74 -7.16 18.80 18.66
N ALA A 75 -7.13 18.38 19.91
CA ALA A 75 -8.18 18.70 20.89
C ALA A 75 -8.37 20.22 21.08
N ARG A 76 -7.27 21.00 21.09
CA ARG A 76 -7.33 22.46 21.15
C ARG A 76 -7.93 23.07 19.88
N ILE A 77 -7.54 22.56 18.71
CA ILE A 77 -8.03 23.04 17.42
C ILE A 77 -9.52 22.70 17.28
N LEU A 78 -9.94 21.47 17.63
CA LEU A 78 -11.35 21.06 17.60
C LEU A 78 -12.24 21.94 18.48
N ARG A 79 -11.81 22.25 19.72
CA ARG A 79 -12.54 23.18 20.61
C ARG A 79 -12.57 24.61 20.09
N LYS A 80 -11.55 25.07 19.38
CA LYS A 80 -11.47 26.42 18.80
C LYS A 80 -12.29 26.55 17.54
N GLU A 81 -12.16 25.60 16.62
CA GLU A 81 -12.78 25.66 15.30
C GLU A 81 -14.21 25.11 15.27
N GLN A 82 -14.53 24.20 16.20
CA GLN A 82 -15.85 23.54 16.30
C GLN A 82 -16.35 23.05 14.95
N PRO A 83 -15.58 22.19 14.22
CA PRO A 83 -16.04 21.63 12.97
C PRO A 83 -17.23 20.67 13.23
N ASP A 84 -18.12 20.54 12.25
CA ASP A 84 -19.20 19.55 12.31
C ASP A 84 -18.67 18.12 12.15
N ALA A 85 -17.56 17.97 11.41
CA ALA A 85 -16.99 16.65 11.13
C ALA A 85 -15.47 16.69 10.94
N ILE A 86 -14.83 15.51 11.05
CA ILE A 86 -13.42 15.29 10.71
C ILE A 86 -13.29 14.27 9.59
N LEU A 87 -12.32 14.47 8.69
CA LEU A 87 -11.96 13.55 7.61
C LEU A 87 -10.49 13.11 7.75
N PRO A 88 -10.21 11.90 8.30
CA PRO A 88 -8.85 11.43 8.54
C PRO A 88 -8.29 10.52 7.44
N THR A 89 -9.15 9.88 6.63
CA THR A 89 -8.81 8.77 5.75
C THR A 89 -7.84 9.10 4.62
N LEU A 90 -7.64 10.40 4.36
CA LEU A 90 -6.73 10.91 3.34
C LEU A 90 -5.37 11.38 3.91
N GLY A 91 -5.20 11.30 5.24
CA GLY A 91 -3.95 11.55 5.97
C GLY A 91 -3.09 10.32 6.22
N GLY A 92 -3.33 9.22 5.50
CA GLY A 92 -2.60 7.95 5.69
C GLY A 92 -2.80 7.35 7.09
N GLN A 93 -1.85 6.55 7.52
CA GLN A 93 -1.91 5.90 8.85
C GLN A 93 -1.92 6.91 10.01
N THR A 94 -1.20 8.02 9.86
CA THR A 94 -1.21 9.10 10.86
C THR A 94 -2.61 9.64 11.11
N GLY A 95 -3.36 9.90 10.03
CA GLY A 95 -4.75 10.37 10.13
C GLY A 95 -5.67 9.36 10.81
N LEU A 96 -5.56 8.08 10.44
CA LEU A 96 -6.36 7.00 11.04
C LEU A 96 -6.07 6.81 12.53
N ASN A 97 -4.79 6.71 12.89
CA ASN A 97 -4.39 6.54 14.29
C ASN A 97 -4.91 7.69 15.16
N MET A 98 -4.85 8.91 14.64
CA MET A 98 -5.35 10.08 15.37
C MET A 98 -6.87 10.10 15.48
N ALA A 99 -7.61 9.66 14.45
CA ALA A 99 -9.06 9.50 14.53
C ALA A 99 -9.47 8.49 15.61
N MET A 100 -8.74 7.38 15.69
CA MET A 100 -8.93 6.37 16.74
C MET A 100 -8.68 6.94 18.14
N GLU A 101 -7.60 7.68 18.33
CA GLU A 101 -7.26 8.30 19.62
C GLU A 101 -8.28 9.35 20.03
N LEU A 102 -8.69 10.25 19.13
CA LEU A 102 -9.72 11.26 19.38
C LEU A 102 -11.05 10.63 19.72
N SER A 103 -11.45 9.55 19.07
CA SER A 103 -12.69 8.85 19.37
C SER A 103 -12.62 8.14 20.70
N LYS A 104 -11.56 7.36 20.97
CA LYS A 104 -11.38 6.64 22.25
C LYS A 104 -11.29 7.57 23.45
N SER A 105 -10.82 8.80 23.27
CA SER A 105 -10.80 9.83 24.32
C SER A 105 -12.18 10.42 24.64
N GLY A 106 -13.18 10.20 23.79
CA GLY A 106 -14.53 10.75 23.92
C GLY A 106 -14.69 12.21 23.47
N ILE A 107 -13.63 12.87 22.99
CA ILE A 107 -13.69 14.30 22.61
C ILE A 107 -14.61 14.55 21.41
N LEU A 108 -14.69 13.62 20.47
CA LEU A 108 -15.57 13.76 19.31
C LEU A 108 -17.04 13.76 19.76
N GLU A 109 -17.40 12.87 20.69
CA GLU A 109 -18.73 12.82 21.27
C GLU A 109 -19.02 14.05 22.15
N GLU A 110 -18.06 14.49 22.98
CA GLU A 110 -18.15 15.73 23.80
C GLU A 110 -18.51 16.96 22.95
N LEU A 111 -17.89 17.07 21.78
CA LEU A 111 -18.06 18.23 20.90
C LEU A 111 -19.13 18.05 19.79
N GLY A 112 -19.74 16.86 19.70
CA GLY A 112 -20.73 16.55 18.67
C GLY A 112 -20.14 16.47 17.25
N ILE A 113 -18.85 16.06 17.13
CA ILE A 113 -18.12 16.02 15.86
C ILE A 113 -18.23 14.64 15.25
N GLU A 114 -18.65 14.57 13.99
CA GLU A 114 -18.79 13.31 13.25
C GLU A 114 -17.46 12.87 12.59
N LEU A 115 -17.22 11.56 12.52
CA LEU A 115 -16.13 10.96 11.75
C LEU A 115 -16.66 10.62 10.34
N LEU A 116 -16.08 11.26 9.31
CA LEU A 116 -16.43 11.04 7.91
C LEU A 116 -15.57 9.94 7.27
N GLY A 117 -16.13 9.31 6.24
CA GLY A 117 -15.49 8.24 5.48
C GLY A 117 -15.54 6.91 6.21
N THR A 118 -14.39 6.24 6.37
CA THR A 118 -14.34 4.93 7.00
C THR A 118 -14.69 5.00 8.49
N LYS A 119 -15.66 4.19 8.93
CA LYS A 119 -16.08 4.12 10.31
C LYS A 119 -15.02 3.48 11.20
N LEU A 120 -15.01 3.85 12.50
CA LEU A 120 -14.05 3.30 13.47
C LEU A 120 -14.09 1.77 13.53
N SER A 121 -15.28 1.17 13.48
CA SER A 121 -15.44 -0.29 13.50
C SER A 121 -14.76 -0.95 12.30
N ALA A 122 -14.78 -0.32 11.14
CA ALA A 122 -14.10 -0.82 9.95
C ALA A 122 -12.57 -0.68 10.06
N ILE A 123 -12.11 0.40 10.69
CA ILE A 123 -10.67 0.59 10.97
C ILE A 123 -10.20 -0.47 11.96
N ASP A 124 -10.92 -0.67 13.08
CA ASP A 124 -10.60 -1.70 14.07
C ASP A 124 -10.58 -3.10 13.43
N GLN A 125 -11.59 -3.45 12.59
CA GLN A 125 -11.65 -4.75 11.90
C GLN A 125 -10.53 -4.97 10.89
N ALA A 126 -10.03 -3.91 10.26
CA ALA A 126 -8.95 -4.03 9.30
C ALA A 126 -7.55 -4.03 9.95
N GLU A 127 -7.38 -3.32 11.08
CA GLU A 127 -6.06 -3.12 11.73
C GLU A 127 -5.83 -4.12 12.89
N ASP A 128 -6.90 -4.54 13.59
CA ASP A 128 -6.79 -5.56 14.63
C ASP A 128 -6.74 -6.96 14.00
N ARG A 129 -5.72 -7.71 14.33
CA ARG A 129 -5.42 -9.00 13.68
C ARG A 129 -6.46 -10.08 13.97
N ASP A 130 -7.01 -10.12 15.19
CA ASP A 130 -8.00 -11.10 15.56
C ASP A 130 -9.35 -10.78 14.91
N LEU A 131 -9.72 -9.50 14.89
CA LEU A 131 -10.93 -9.04 14.20
C LEU A 131 -10.82 -9.23 12.68
N PHE A 132 -9.65 -8.96 12.10
CA PHE A 132 -9.39 -9.20 10.69
C PHE A 132 -9.48 -10.68 10.33
N LYS A 133 -8.85 -11.54 11.13
CA LYS A 133 -8.94 -12.99 10.96
C LYS A 133 -10.37 -13.49 11.01
N GLN A 134 -11.15 -13.08 12.03
CA GLN A 134 -12.54 -13.44 12.14
C GLN A 134 -13.37 -12.97 10.93
N LEU A 135 -13.14 -11.75 10.47
CA LEU A 135 -13.80 -11.22 9.27
C LEU A 135 -13.47 -12.06 8.03
N MET A 136 -12.22 -12.45 7.84
CA MET A 136 -11.82 -13.29 6.69
C MET A 136 -12.47 -14.68 6.77
N GLU A 137 -12.54 -15.28 7.97
CA GLU A 137 -13.22 -16.55 8.20
C GLU A 137 -14.72 -16.44 7.90
N ASP A 138 -15.40 -15.38 8.35
CA ASP A 138 -16.82 -15.13 8.09
C ASP A 138 -17.11 -14.96 6.59
N LEU A 139 -16.16 -14.40 5.85
CA LEU A 139 -16.25 -14.20 4.40
C LEU A 139 -15.78 -15.41 3.59
N ASN A 140 -15.29 -16.48 4.23
CA ASN A 140 -14.59 -17.61 3.60
C ASN A 140 -13.42 -17.14 2.71
N GLN A 141 -12.72 -16.08 3.14
CA GLN A 141 -11.51 -15.61 2.46
C GLN A 141 -10.28 -16.24 3.12
N PRO A 142 -9.38 -16.85 2.32
CA PRO A 142 -8.20 -17.50 2.88
C PRO A 142 -7.17 -16.49 3.36
N ILE A 143 -6.63 -16.74 4.54
CA ILE A 143 -5.45 -16.06 5.09
C ILE A 143 -4.39 -17.11 5.45
N PRO A 144 -3.08 -16.76 5.50
CA PRO A 144 -2.07 -17.69 5.95
C PRO A 144 -2.37 -18.19 7.36
N GLU A 145 -2.09 -19.47 7.63
CA GLU A 145 -2.21 -20.04 8.98
C GLU A 145 -1.34 -19.23 9.94
N SER A 146 -1.93 -18.74 10.99
CA SER A 146 -1.28 -17.82 11.91
C SER A 146 -1.76 -17.96 13.34
N THR A 147 -0.90 -17.59 14.29
CA THR A 147 -1.23 -17.50 15.71
C THR A 147 -0.50 -16.34 16.36
N ILE A 148 -1.12 -15.77 17.40
CA ILE A 148 -0.48 -14.76 18.25
C ILE A 148 0.25 -15.48 19.38
N ILE A 149 1.50 -15.09 19.62
CA ILE A 149 2.35 -15.67 20.69
C ILE A 149 2.87 -14.57 21.62
N ASN A 150 3.06 -14.96 22.87
CA ASN A 150 3.67 -14.15 23.93
C ASN A 150 4.97 -14.76 24.46
N THR A 151 5.34 -15.95 23.96
CA THR A 151 6.56 -16.68 24.34
C THR A 151 7.20 -17.31 23.11
N VAL A 152 8.52 -17.48 23.16
CA VAL A 152 9.29 -18.13 22.10
C VAL A 152 8.89 -19.61 21.94
N ASP A 153 8.63 -20.32 23.03
CA ASP A 153 8.25 -21.73 22.96
C ASP A 153 6.91 -21.93 22.27
N ALA A 154 5.92 -21.07 22.51
CA ALA A 154 4.64 -21.09 21.77
C ALA A 154 4.83 -20.86 20.26
N ALA A 155 5.81 -20.04 19.85
CA ALA A 155 6.16 -19.87 18.45
C ALA A 155 6.72 -21.16 17.83
N VAL A 156 7.60 -21.85 18.57
CA VAL A 156 8.19 -23.12 18.11
C VAL A 156 7.15 -24.23 18.03
N ASP A 157 6.26 -24.33 19.01
CA ASP A 157 5.18 -25.33 19.00
C ASP A 157 4.29 -25.15 17.76
N PHE A 158 3.87 -23.91 17.47
CA PHE A 158 3.08 -23.63 16.27
C PHE A 158 3.86 -23.88 14.97
N ALA A 159 5.14 -23.51 14.92
CA ALA A 159 5.98 -23.78 13.75
C ALA A 159 6.15 -25.27 13.47
N ASN A 160 6.21 -26.10 14.52
CA ASN A 160 6.26 -27.55 14.38
C ASN A 160 4.95 -28.14 13.83
N GLU A 161 3.83 -27.49 14.07
CA GLU A 161 2.51 -27.88 13.51
C GLU A 161 2.39 -27.52 12.02
N ILE A 162 2.74 -26.28 11.63
CA ILE A 162 2.50 -25.79 10.27
C ILE A 162 3.72 -25.93 9.33
N GLY A 163 4.92 -26.17 9.88
CA GLY A 163 6.18 -26.28 9.12
C GLY A 163 6.82 -24.92 8.81
N TYR A 164 8.07 -24.99 8.33
CA TYR A 164 8.86 -23.84 7.89
C TYR A 164 8.77 -23.65 6.36
N PRO A 165 9.03 -22.43 5.81
CA PRO A 165 9.42 -21.21 6.53
C PRO A 165 8.26 -20.50 7.23
N ILE A 166 8.59 -19.70 8.26
CA ILE A 166 7.67 -18.95 9.13
C ILE A 166 8.01 -17.46 9.04
N ILE A 167 6.99 -16.63 9.13
CA ILE A 167 7.14 -15.17 9.28
C ILE A 167 6.80 -14.79 10.71
N VAL A 168 7.67 -13.98 11.32
CA VAL A 168 7.44 -13.33 12.61
C VAL A 168 7.12 -11.87 12.39
N ARG A 169 6.00 -11.39 12.95
CA ARG A 169 5.59 -9.97 12.89
C ARG A 169 5.30 -9.47 14.30
N PRO A 170 6.16 -8.63 14.89
CA PRO A 170 5.87 -8.03 16.18
C PRO A 170 4.62 -7.13 16.12
N ALA A 171 3.80 -7.19 17.18
CA ALA A 171 2.60 -6.36 17.26
C ALA A 171 2.95 -4.89 17.51
N PHE A 172 2.22 -3.97 16.87
CA PHE A 172 2.34 -2.51 17.03
C PHE A 172 3.72 -1.92 16.66
N THR A 173 4.49 -2.60 15.80
CA THR A 173 5.73 -2.06 15.24
C THR A 173 5.49 -1.48 13.84
N LEU A 174 6.21 -0.41 13.50
CA LEU A 174 6.10 0.22 12.19
C LEU A 174 7.02 -0.45 11.16
N GLY A 175 6.51 -0.63 9.94
CA GLY A 175 7.30 -1.04 8.79
C GLY A 175 8.01 -2.39 8.93
N GLY A 176 7.47 -3.33 9.71
CA GLY A 176 8.05 -4.67 9.86
C GLY A 176 9.26 -4.75 10.80
N THR A 177 9.53 -3.70 11.58
CA THR A 177 10.68 -3.66 12.51
C THR A 177 10.62 -4.80 13.52
N GLY A 178 11.74 -5.55 13.63
CA GLY A 178 11.90 -6.67 14.57
C GLY A 178 11.28 -7.98 14.08
N GLY A 179 10.60 -7.98 12.95
CA GLY A 179 10.10 -9.18 12.28
C GLY A 179 11.08 -9.76 11.28
N GLY A 180 10.73 -10.91 10.71
CA GLY A 180 11.54 -11.55 9.69
C GLY A 180 11.04 -12.94 9.31
N MET A 181 11.65 -13.49 8.27
CA MET A 181 11.42 -14.87 7.83
C MET A 181 12.41 -15.81 8.53
N CYS A 182 11.90 -16.94 9.01
CA CYS A 182 12.64 -17.98 9.71
C CYS A 182 12.54 -19.27 8.93
N ASN A 183 13.68 -19.87 8.55
CA ASN A 183 13.71 -21.11 7.78
C ASN A 183 13.86 -22.35 8.66
N ASN A 184 14.15 -22.15 9.94
CA ASN A 184 14.38 -23.22 10.94
C ASN A 184 14.09 -22.70 12.36
N GLU A 185 14.11 -23.60 13.33
CA GLU A 185 13.84 -23.30 14.73
C GLU A 185 14.83 -22.30 15.35
N GLU A 186 16.12 -22.39 15.00
CA GLU A 186 17.15 -21.50 15.56
C GLU A 186 16.89 -20.03 15.17
N GLU A 187 16.63 -19.79 13.87
CA GLU A 187 16.25 -18.48 13.37
C GLU A 187 14.94 -17.98 14.00
N LEU A 188 13.94 -18.87 14.14
CA LEU A 188 12.67 -18.53 14.77
C LEU A 188 12.84 -18.09 16.23
N ARG A 189 13.62 -18.83 17.04
CA ARG A 189 13.87 -18.45 18.43
C ARG A 189 14.51 -17.07 18.54
N GLN A 190 15.52 -16.79 17.72
CA GLN A 190 16.22 -15.50 17.74
C GLN A 190 15.32 -14.34 17.32
N ILE A 191 14.58 -14.50 16.22
CA ILE A 191 13.72 -13.41 15.67
C ILE A 191 12.51 -13.22 16.57
N ALA A 192 11.88 -14.28 17.09
CA ALA A 192 10.74 -14.17 17.98
C ALA A 192 11.11 -13.50 19.32
N GLU A 193 12.27 -13.81 19.91
CA GLU A 193 12.76 -13.16 21.13
C GLU A 193 12.96 -11.66 20.92
N ASN A 194 13.61 -11.27 19.81
CA ASN A 194 13.79 -9.88 19.44
C ASN A 194 12.44 -9.18 19.19
N GLY A 195 11.54 -9.82 18.46
CA GLY A 195 10.21 -9.30 18.15
C GLY A 195 9.35 -9.07 19.40
N LEU A 196 9.34 -10.02 20.33
CA LEU A 196 8.65 -9.90 21.63
C LEU A 196 9.21 -8.75 22.47
N THR A 197 10.54 -8.52 22.41
CA THR A 197 11.20 -7.43 23.12
C THR A 197 10.83 -6.06 22.54
N LEU A 198 10.73 -5.95 21.21
CA LEU A 198 10.40 -4.71 20.50
C LEU A 198 8.90 -4.38 20.50
N SER A 199 8.05 -5.38 20.70
CA SER A 199 6.60 -5.17 20.77
C SER A 199 6.21 -4.48 22.08
N PRO A 200 5.52 -3.32 22.03
CA PRO A 200 5.06 -2.62 23.24
C PRO A 200 4.12 -3.46 24.13
N VAL A 201 3.51 -4.48 23.58
CA VAL A 201 2.58 -5.38 24.26
C VAL A 201 3.13 -6.80 24.42
N THR A 202 4.41 -7.03 24.09
CA THR A 202 5.10 -8.32 24.18
C THR A 202 4.35 -9.41 23.43
N GLN A 203 3.96 -9.12 22.18
CA GLN A 203 3.23 -10.03 21.30
C GLN A 203 3.85 -10.06 19.90
N CYS A 204 3.88 -11.26 19.30
CA CYS A 204 4.19 -11.43 17.88
C CYS A 204 3.10 -12.28 17.21
N LEU A 205 2.79 -11.96 15.96
CA LEU A 205 2.12 -12.87 15.06
C LEU A 205 3.16 -13.80 14.44
N ILE A 206 2.88 -15.08 14.45
CA ILE A 206 3.62 -16.11 13.74
C ILE A 206 2.72 -16.64 12.64
N GLU A 207 3.19 -16.66 11.40
CA GLU A 207 2.39 -17.12 10.28
C GLU A 207 3.20 -17.97 9.29
N ARG A 208 2.51 -18.85 8.55
CA ARG A 208 3.10 -19.58 7.43
C ARG A 208 3.64 -18.59 6.39
N SER A 209 4.87 -18.79 5.96
CA SER A 209 5.42 -18.01 4.85
C SER A 209 4.78 -18.39 3.53
N ILE A 210 4.35 -17.39 2.79
CA ILE A 210 3.86 -17.45 1.41
C ILE A 210 4.88 -16.83 0.45
N ALA A 211 6.15 -16.80 0.84
CA ALA A 211 7.24 -16.30 -0.01
C ALA A 211 7.26 -17.05 -1.36
N GLY A 212 7.42 -16.33 -2.44
CA GLY A 212 7.40 -16.87 -3.80
C GLY A 212 6.02 -16.87 -4.47
N PHE A 213 4.93 -16.54 -3.76
CA PHE A 213 3.64 -16.28 -4.38
C PHE A 213 3.68 -14.97 -5.16
N LYS A 214 2.83 -14.83 -6.19
CA LYS A 214 2.62 -13.55 -6.87
C LYS A 214 1.95 -12.58 -5.92
N GLU A 215 2.40 -11.35 -5.88
CA GLU A 215 1.75 -10.28 -5.10
C GLU A 215 0.90 -9.41 -6.01
N ILE A 216 -0.40 -9.37 -5.72
CA ILE A 216 -1.41 -8.69 -6.52
C ILE A 216 -2.14 -7.68 -5.63
N GLU A 217 -2.34 -6.49 -6.14
CA GLU A 217 -3.08 -5.44 -5.44
C GLU A 217 -4.33 -5.03 -6.21
N TYR A 218 -5.41 -4.76 -5.47
CA TYR A 218 -6.63 -4.16 -5.98
C TYR A 218 -6.93 -2.85 -5.26
N GLU A 219 -7.05 -1.78 -6.01
CA GLU A 219 -7.60 -0.51 -5.52
C GLU A 219 -9.10 -0.50 -5.77
N VAL A 220 -9.85 -0.45 -4.70
CA VAL A 220 -11.31 -0.59 -4.70
C VAL A 220 -11.95 0.67 -4.12
N MET A 221 -13.09 1.07 -4.66
CA MET A 221 -13.90 2.16 -4.09
C MET A 221 -15.32 1.69 -3.84
N ARG A 222 -15.92 2.22 -2.77
CA ARG A 222 -17.30 1.96 -2.41
C ARG A 222 -17.94 3.20 -1.80
N ASP A 223 -19.23 3.40 -2.09
CA ASP A 223 -20.05 4.48 -1.52
C ASP A 223 -21.08 3.96 -0.50
N SER A 224 -21.85 4.87 0.08
CA SER A 224 -22.89 4.55 1.09
C SER A 224 -24.10 3.80 0.51
N ALA A 225 -24.31 3.84 -0.81
CA ALA A 225 -25.36 3.11 -1.51
C ALA A 225 -24.95 1.67 -1.90
N ASP A 226 -23.73 1.24 -1.49
CA ASP A 226 -23.13 -0.05 -1.81
C ASP A 226 -22.70 -0.22 -3.28
N ASN A 227 -22.62 0.87 -4.05
CA ASN A 227 -21.93 0.82 -5.32
C ASN A 227 -20.43 0.61 -5.05
N ALA A 228 -19.85 -0.40 -5.67
CA ALA A 228 -18.45 -0.73 -5.48
C ALA A 228 -17.80 -1.09 -6.81
N ILE A 229 -16.60 -0.56 -7.04
CA ILE A 229 -15.82 -0.75 -8.25
C ILE A 229 -14.36 -1.09 -7.95
N VAL A 230 -13.71 -1.76 -8.88
CA VAL A 230 -12.24 -1.86 -8.93
C VAL A 230 -11.71 -0.74 -9.81
N VAL A 231 -10.90 0.15 -9.22
CA VAL A 231 -10.27 1.25 -9.96
C VAL A 231 -9.08 0.76 -10.76
N CYS A 232 -8.28 -0.11 -10.16
CA CYS A 232 -7.09 -0.65 -10.78
C CYS A 232 -6.69 -1.96 -10.10
N ASN A 233 -6.18 -2.93 -10.85
CA ASN A 233 -5.39 -3.99 -10.31
C ASN A 233 -3.92 -3.82 -10.71
N MET A 234 -3.02 -4.30 -9.88
CA MET A 234 -1.58 -4.15 -10.06
C MET A 234 -0.87 -5.44 -9.67
N GLU A 235 0.28 -5.68 -10.27
CA GLU A 235 1.09 -6.87 -10.05
C GLU A 235 2.53 -6.48 -9.78
N ASN A 236 3.11 -7.06 -8.73
CA ASN A 236 4.51 -6.88 -8.39
C ASN A 236 5.40 -7.75 -9.28
N PHE A 237 6.52 -7.19 -9.71
CA PHE A 237 7.60 -7.92 -10.41
C PHE A 237 8.26 -8.93 -9.47
N ASP A 238 8.49 -8.52 -8.23
CA ASP A 238 9.05 -9.38 -7.20
C ASP A 238 7.93 -10.19 -6.53
N PRO A 239 8.18 -11.46 -6.19
CA PRO A 239 7.22 -12.27 -5.44
C PRO A 239 7.06 -11.75 -4.01
N VAL A 240 6.02 -12.24 -3.32
CA VAL A 240 5.79 -12.00 -1.88
C VAL A 240 7.08 -12.26 -1.08
N GLY A 241 7.39 -11.33 -0.19
CA GLY A 241 8.61 -11.32 0.63
C GLY A 241 9.41 -10.02 0.52
N ILE A 242 9.13 -9.22 -0.52
CA ILE A 242 9.64 -7.84 -0.68
C ILE A 242 8.45 -6.91 -0.52
N HIS A 243 8.62 -5.87 0.30
CA HIS A 243 7.57 -4.88 0.51
C HIS A 243 7.12 -4.25 -0.82
N THR A 244 5.81 -4.16 -1.07
CA THR A 244 5.27 -3.63 -2.34
C THR A 244 5.79 -2.23 -2.70
N GLY A 245 6.09 -1.40 -1.69
CA GLY A 245 6.74 -0.10 -1.88
C GLY A 245 8.15 -0.18 -2.47
N ASP A 246 8.84 -1.29 -2.28
CA ASP A 246 10.20 -1.57 -2.78
C ASP A 246 10.21 -2.44 -4.04
N SER A 247 9.06 -2.94 -4.49
CA SER A 247 8.95 -3.73 -5.72
C SER A 247 8.69 -2.86 -6.95
N ILE A 248 9.13 -3.33 -8.11
CA ILE A 248 8.64 -2.83 -9.40
C ILE A 248 7.21 -3.32 -9.55
N VAL A 249 6.30 -2.43 -9.96
CA VAL A 249 4.87 -2.76 -10.09
C VAL A 249 4.38 -2.44 -11.48
N PHE A 250 3.58 -3.33 -12.04
CA PHE A 250 2.91 -3.13 -13.32
C PHE A 250 1.39 -2.97 -13.13
N ALA A 251 0.78 -2.07 -13.87
CA ALA A 251 -0.66 -1.89 -13.98
C ALA A 251 -1.09 -1.84 -15.46
N PRO A 252 -2.14 -2.59 -15.86
CA PRO A 252 -2.82 -3.64 -15.08
C PRO A 252 -1.91 -4.85 -14.83
N SER A 253 -2.34 -5.83 -14.03
CA SER A 253 -1.63 -7.10 -13.88
C SER A 253 -1.46 -7.78 -15.23
N GLN A 254 -0.32 -8.44 -15.43
CA GLN A 254 0.12 -8.92 -16.74
C GLN A 254 0.06 -10.44 -16.88
N THR A 255 0.12 -11.16 -15.75
CA THR A 255 0.27 -12.61 -15.75
C THR A 255 -0.98 -13.36 -15.29
N LEU A 256 -2.04 -12.64 -14.88
CA LEU A 256 -3.29 -13.24 -14.46
C LEU A 256 -4.11 -13.70 -15.65
N SER A 257 -4.64 -14.92 -15.57
CA SER A 257 -5.77 -15.32 -16.41
C SER A 257 -7.05 -14.57 -16.00
N ASP A 258 -8.06 -14.55 -16.89
CA ASP A 258 -9.35 -13.93 -16.57
C ASP A 258 -10.03 -14.55 -15.34
N ILE A 259 -9.90 -15.85 -15.16
CA ILE A 259 -10.44 -16.56 -13.98
C ILE A 259 -9.77 -16.06 -12.70
N GLU A 260 -8.46 -15.97 -12.68
CA GLU A 260 -7.70 -15.46 -11.51
C GLU A 260 -8.04 -14.00 -11.24
N TYR A 261 -8.09 -13.18 -12.29
CA TYR A 261 -8.47 -11.78 -12.18
C TYR A 261 -9.84 -11.61 -11.53
N GLN A 262 -10.87 -12.32 -12.02
CA GLN A 262 -12.23 -12.21 -11.51
C GLN A 262 -12.34 -12.76 -10.08
N MET A 263 -11.67 -13.87 -9.79
CA MET A 263 -11.63 -14.45 -8.44
C MET A 263 -11.07 -13.46 -7.40
N LEU A 264 -9.93 -12.84 -7.68
CA LEU A 264 -9.30 -11.87 -6.77
C LEU A 264 -10.09 -10.55 -6.70
N ARG A 265 -10.71 -10.16 -7.82
CA ARG A 265 -11.63 -9.02 -7.88
C ARG A 265 -12.84 -9.23 -6.97
N ASP A 266 -13.49 -10.38 -7.06
CA ASP A 266 -14.66 -10.71 -6.24
C ASP A 266 -14.32 -10.78 -4.75
N ALA A 267 -13.16 -11.32 -4.42
CA ALA A 267 -12.64 -11.31 -3.05
C ALA A 267 -12.48 -9.87 -2.53
N SER A 268 -11.85 -9.00 -3.31
CA SER A 268 -11.62 -7.60 -2.95
C SER A 268 -12.93 -6.82 -2.76
N LEU A 269 -13.91 -7.02 -3.65
CA LEU A 269 -15.24 -6.40 -3.54
C LEU A 269 -16.03 -6.92 -2.34
N SER A 270 -15.93 -8.21 -2.03
CA SER A 270 -16.58 -8.81 -0.86
C SER A 270 -16.02 -8.22 0.44
N ILE A 271 -14.71 -8.04 0.52
CA ILE A 271 -14.02 -7.48 1.70
C ILE A 271 -14.44 -6.02 1.93
N ILE A 272 -14.38 -5.15 0.92
CA ILE A 272 -14.74 -3.74 1.09
C ILE A 272 -16.22 -3.56 1.49
N ARG A 273 -17.12 -4.40 0.96
CA ARG A 273 -18.53 -4.41 1.34
C ARG A 273 -18.75 -4.85 2.78
N ALA A 274 -18.09 -5.91 3.21
CA ALA A 274 -18.19 -6.41 4.58
C ALA A 274 -17.67 -5.39 5.60
N LEU A 275 -16.55 -4.73 5.32
CA LEU A 275 -16.01 -3.65 6.12
C LEU A 275 -16.85 -2.37 6.07
N LYS A 276 -17.80 -2.26 5.12
CA LYS A 276 -18.63 -1.06 4.90
C LYS A 276 -17.81 0.22 4.76
N ILE A 277 -16.66 0.11 4.10
CA ILE A 277 -15.79 1.26 3.83
C ILE A 277 -16.54 2.22 2.88
N GLU A 278 -16.47 3.51 3.19
CA GLU A 278 -16.97 4.59 2.34
C GLU A 278 -15.76 5.41 1.86
N GLY A 279 -15.38 5.21 0.60
CA GLY A 279 -14.18 5.77 -0.02
C GLY A 279 -13.30 4.71 -0.65
N GLY A 280 -11.98 4.91 -0.63
CA GLY A 280 -11.00 4.01 -1.20
C GLY A 280 -10.46 2.98 -0.21
N CYS A 281 -10.09 1.83 -0.75
CA CYS A 281 -9.47 0.73 -0.02
C CYS A 281 -8.46 0.01 -0.91
N ASN A 282 -7.30 -0.33 -0.35
CA ASN A 282 -6.32 -1.18 -1.00
C ASN A 282 -6.41 -2.59 -0.42
N VAL A 283 -6.49 -3.60 -1.29
CA VAL A 283 -6.49 -5.02 -0.91
C VAL A 283 -5.26 -5.68 -1.52
N GLN A 284 -4.43 -6.27 -0.68
CA GLN A 284 -3.21 -7.00 -1.09
C GLN A 284 -3.45 -8.50 -0.97
N LEU A 285 -3.13 -9.21 -2.04
CA LEU A 285 -3.40 -10.63 -2.22
C LEU A 285 -2.13 -11.34 -2.68
N ALA A 286 -1.93 -12.55 -2.17
CA ALA A 286 -0.90 -13.47 -2.67
C ALA A 286 -1.58 -14.58 -3.47
N LEU A 287 -1.13 -14.80 -4.71
CA LEU A 287 -1.63 -15.87 -5.56
C LEU A 287 -0.54 -16.92 -5.79
N ASP A 288 -0.86 -18.20 -5.55
CA ASP A 288 0.03 -19.30 -5.87
C ASP A 288 0.28 -19.34 -7.40
N PRO A 289 1.53 -19.28 -7.87
CA PRO A 289 1.83 -19.29 -9.30
C PRO A 289 1.44 -20.59 -10.02
N ASN A 290 1.12 -21.68 -9.28
CA ASN A 290 0.84 -23.00 -9.82
C ASN A 290 -0.60 -23.50 -9.60
N SER A 291 -1.43 -22.70 -8.92
CA SER A 291 -2.82 -23.06 -8.63
C SER A 291 -3.69 -21.82 -8.46
N PHE A 292 -5.00 -22.02 -8.26
CA PHE A 292 -5.92 -20.92 -7.92
C PHE A 292 -5.96 -20.60 -6.42
N ASN A 293 -5.04 -21.16 -5.62
CA ASN A 293 -4.97 -20.82 -4.21
C ASN A 293 -4.43 -19.40 -4.03
N TYR A 294 -5.07 -18.63 -3.19
CA TYR A 294 -4.63 -17.29 -2.83
C TYR A 294 -4.80 -17.05 -1.34
N TYR A 295 -4.17 -15.99 -0.86
CA TYR A 295 -4.32 -15.51 0.50
C TYR A 295 -4.52 -14.00 0.50
N VAL A 296 -5.38 -13.51 1.39
CA VAL A 296 -5.47 -12.08 1.70
C VAL A 296 -4.33 -11.74 2.65
N ILE A 297 -3.46 -10.82 2.23
CA ILE A 297 -2.29 -10.40 3.02
C ILE A 297 -2.66 -9.26 3.95
N GLU A 298 -3.28 -8.22 3.37
CA GLU A 298 -3.54 -6.96 4.07
C GLU A 298 -4.68 -6.19 3.39
N VAL A 299 -5.42 -5.46 4.19
CA VAL A 299 -6.45 -4.54 3.73
C VAL A 299 -6.20 -3.17 4.37
N ASN A 300 -6.02 -2.16 3.54
CA ASN A 300 -5.83 -0.79 4.00
C ASN A 300 -7.14 -0.01 3.84
N PRO A 301 -7.91 0.27 4.93
CA PRO A 301 -9.23 0.90 4.85
C PRO A 301 -9.14 2.44 4.66
N ARG A 302 -8.26 2.86 3.80
CA ARG A 302 -7.90 4.25 3.53
C ARG A 302 -7.26 4.39 2.16
N VAL A 303 -7.10 5.61 1.68
CA VAL A 303 -6.21 5.90 0.55
C VAL A 303 -4.78 5.53 0.93
N SER A 304 -4.11 4.81 0.05
CA SER A 304 -2.75 4.31 0.20
C SER A 304 -1.79 4.94 -0.83
N ARG A 305 -0.53 4.54 -0.80
CA ARG A 305 0.43 4.92 -1.87
C ARG A 305 0.03 4.31 -3.21
N SER A 306 -0.42 3.07 -3.18
CA SER A 306 -0.94 2.39 -4.37
C SER A 306 -2.12 3.14 -4.98
N SER A 307 -2.95 3.80 -4.16
CA SER A 307 -4.05 4.64 -4.66
C SER A 307 -3.56 5.82 -5.49
N ALA A 308 -2.43 6.43 -5.13
CA ALA A 308 -1.83 7.49 -5.93
C ALA A 308 -1.28 6.96 -7.26
N LEU A 309 -0.63 5.78 -7.25
CA LEU A 309 -0.20 5.10 -8.46
C LEU A 309 -1.39 4.73 -9.34
N ALA A 310 -2.42 4.10 -8.78
CA ALA A 310 -3.65 3.73 -9.49
C ALA A 310 -4.34 4.95 -10.11
N SER A 311 -4.42 6.06 -9.38
CA SER A 311 -4.99 7.31 -9.89
C SER A 311 -4.23 7.86 -11.09
N LYS A 312 -2.89 7.85 -11.04
CA LYS A 312 -2.05 8.28 -12.16
C LYS A 312 -2.13 7.30 -13.34
N ALA A 313 -2.18 5.99 -13.06
CA ALA A 313 -2.23 4.97 -14.07
C ALA A 313 -3.55 4.97 -14.87
N THR A 314 -4.67 5.18 -14.17
CA THR A 314 -6.01 5.04 -14.76
C THR A 314 -6.66 6.37 -15.15
N GLY A 315 -6.14 7.50 -14.63
CA GLY A 315 -6.83 8.78 -14.72
C GLY A 315 -8.08 8.87 -13.82
N TYR A 316 -8.26 7.93 -12.89
CA TYR A 316 -9.37 7.93 -11.93
C TYR A 316 -8.92 8.59 -10.62
N PRO A 317 -9.48 9.76 -10.23
CA PRO A 317 -8.95 10.55 -9.12
C PRO A 317 -9.47 10.06 -7.76
N ILE A 318 -8.93 8.94 -7.28
CA ILE A 318 -9.39 8.23 -6.07
C ILE A 318 -9.54 9.18 -4.88
N ALA A 319 -8.53 9.97 -4.55
CA ALA A 319 -8.55 10.85 -3.37
C ALA A 319 -9.67 11.90 -3.45
N LYS A 320 -9.87 12.49 -4.63
CA LYS A 320 -10.93 13.49 -4.87
C LYS A 320 -12.31 12.86 -4.71
N LEU A 321 -12.54 11.70 -5.32
CA LEU A 321 -13.82 11.02 -5.27
C LEU A 321 -14.09 10.43 -3.88
N ALA A 322 -13.08 9.91 -3.18
CA ALA A 322 -13.22 9.45 -1.80
C ALA A 322 -13.66 10.58 -0.84
N ALA A 323 -13.12 11.79 -1.02
CA ALA A 323 -13.57 12.95 -0.24
C ALA A 323 -15.05 13.31 -0.52
N LYS A 324 -15.48 13.20 -1.77
CA LYS A 324 -16.88 13.44 -2.15
C LYS A 324 -17.84 12.36 -1.64
N ILE A 325 -17.41 11.10 -1.64
CA ILE A 325 -18.14 9.97 -1.02
C ILE A 325 -18.32 10.23 0.47
N ALA A 326 -17.28 10.67 1.16
CA ALA A 326 -17.33 10.96 2.60
C ALA A 326 -18.41 12.01 2.98
N VAL A 327 -18.80 12.86 2.05
CA VAL A 327 -19.88 13.86 2.25
C VAL A 327 -21.19 13.44 1.58
N GLY A 328 -21.37 12.16 1.28
CA GLY A 328 -22.65 11.55 0.93
C GLY A 328 -22.95 11.44 -0.58
N LEU A 329 -22.03 11.84 -1.46
CA LEU A 329 -22.20 11.62 -2.90
C LEU A 329 -21.97 10.14 -3.24
N THR A 330 -22.69 9.64 -4.24
CA THR A 330 -22.58 8.25 -4.70
C THR A 330 -21.84 8.16 -6.04
N LEU A 331 -21.28 7.00 -6.35
CA LEU A 331 -20.46 6.79 -7.56
C LEU A 331 -21.23 7.01 -8.85
N ASP A 332 -22.53 6.69 -8.87
CA ASP A 332 -23.42 6.88 -10.01
C ASP A 332 -23.85 8.36 -10.23
N GLU A 333 -23.73 9.20 -9.18
CA GLU A 333 -24.06 10.63 -9.26
C GLU A 333 -22.86 11.49 -9.69
N MET A 334 -21.63 11.02 -9.36
CA MET A 334 -20.41 11.78 -9.63
C MET A 334 -19.88 11.55 -11.03
N LYS A 335 -19.56 12.62 -11.74
CA LYS A 335 -18.78 12.51 -12.97
C LYS A 335 -17.30 12.38 -12.63
N ASN A 336 -16.60 11.55 -13.39
CA ASN A 336 -15.14 11.50 -13.33
C ASN A 336 -14.60 12.85 -13.88
N PRO A 337 -13.94 13.67 -13.05
CA PRO A 337 -13.52 15.01 -13.45
C PRO A 337 -12.38 15.01 -14.48
N VAL A 338 -11.69 13.87 -14.67
CA VAL A 338 -10.62 13.74 -15.67
C VAL A 338 -11.21 13.50 -17.05
N THR A 339 -12.18 12.62 -17.19
CA THR A 339 -12.82 12.34 -18.47
C THR A 339 -13.92 13.36 -18.81
N GLY A 340 -14.58 13.93 -17.79
CA GLY A 340 -15.70 14.86 -17.92
C GLY A 340 -17.00 14.26 -18.45
N THR A 341 -16.96 13.04 -18.96
CA THR A 341 -18.08 12.37 -19.64
C THR A 341 -18.55 11.09 -18.98
N THR A 342 -17.65 10.33 -18.34
CA THR A 342 -17.99 9.10 -17.64
C THR A 342 -18.37 9.37 -16.18
N TYR A 343 -19.17 8.48 -15.60
CA TYR A 343 -19.48 8.51 -14.17
C TYR A 343 -18.43 7.75 -13.36
N ALA A 344 -18.34 8.04 -12.07
CA ALA A 344 -17.36 7.43 -11.18
C ALA A 344 -17.61 5.93 -10.93
N GLU A 345 -18.81 5.43 -11.24
CA GLU A 345 -19.14 4.01 -11.16
C GLU A 345 -18.52 3.15 -12.28
N PHE A 346 -17.99 3.76 -13.34
CA PHE A 346 -17.36 3.02 -14.45
C PHE A 346 -15.93 2.64 -14.09
N GLU A 347 -15.66 1.35 -14.08
CA GLU A 347 -14.32 0.83 -13.87
C GLU A 347 -13.39 1.24 -15.03
N PRO A 348 -12.21 1.80 -14.74
CA PRO A 348 -11.23 2.08 -15.78
C PRO A 348 -10.78 0.80 -16.51
N ALA A 349 -10.63 0.88 -17.82
CA ALA A 349 -10.04 -0.16 -18.64
C ALA A 349 -8.76 0.37 -19.28
N LEU A 350 -7.64 -0.31 -19.04
CA LEU A 350 -6.32 0.09 -19.55
C LEU A 350 -5.95 -0.74 -20.78
N ASP A 351 -5.63 -0.07 -21.88
CA ASP A 351 -5.08 -0.65 -23.11
C ASP A 351 -3.59 -0.31 -23.28
N TYR A 352 -2.93 0.08 -22.19
CA TYR A 352 -1.51 0.39 -22.09
C TYR A 352 -0.95 -0.22 -20.80
N VAL A 353 0.37 -0.24 -20.68
CA VAL A 353 1.07 -0.75 -19.50
C VAL A 353 1.72 0.40 -18.75
N VAL A 354 1.52 0.42 -17.44
CA VAL A 354 2.20 1.35 -16.53
C VAL A 354 3.22 0.57 -15.73
N ALA A 355 4.46 1.08 -15.69
CA ALA A 355 5.52 0.56 -14.82
C ALA A 355 5.85 1.58 -13.74
N LYS A 356 5.87 1.15 -12.49
CA LYS A 356 6.38 1.90 -11.34
C LYS A 356 7.70 1.28 -10.91
N ILE A 357 8.75 2.09 -10.75
CA ILE A 357 10.03 1.67 -10.18
C ILE A 357 10.31 2.51 -8.93
N PRO A 358 10.63 1.88 -7.77
CA PRO A 358 11.02 2.59 -6.57
C PRO A 358 12.33 3.36 -6.73
N ARG A 359 12.50 4.43 -5.99
CA ARG A 359 13.76 5.17 -5.85
C ARG A 359 14.28 5.03 -4.42
N TRP A 360 15.43 4.41 -4.28
CA TRP A 360 16.08 4.22 -2.98
C TRP A 360 17.15 5.27 -2.75
N PRO A 361 17.40 5.70 -1.50
CA PRO A 361 18.35 6.75 -1.16
C PRO A 361 19.78 6.24 -0.94
N PHE A 362 20.13 5.06 -1.47
CA PHE A 362 21.44 4.43 -1.21
C PHE A 362 22.61 5.15 -1.87
N ASP A 363 22.35 6.02 -2.84
CA ASP A 363 23.32 6.95 -3.39
C ASP A 363 23.73 8.06 -2.38
N LYS A 364 22.88 8.30 -1.36
CA LYS A 364 23.12 9.27 -0.28
C LYS A 364 23.56 8.59 1.02
N PHE A 365 23.15 7.35 1.23
CA PHE A 365 23.42 6.54 2.42
C PHE A 365 24.22 5.29 2.03
N GLU A 366 25.48 5.46 1.69
CA GLU A 366 26.36 4.40 1.17
C GLU A 366 26.54 3.23 2.13
N THR A 367 26.44 3.46 3.44
CA THR A 367 26.52 2.44 4.51
C THR A 367 25.19 1.77 4.81
N GLY A 368 24.10 2.19 4.14
CA GLY A 368 22.76 1.62 4.31
C GLY A 368 22.69 0.17 3.82
N GLU A 369 21.96 -0.66 4.53
CA GLU A 369 21.71 -2.03 4.10
C GLU A 369 20.80 -2.04 2.87
N ARG A 370 21.30 -2.56 1.75
CA ARG A 370 20.62 -2.57 0.45
C ARG A 370 19.70 -3.79 0.23
N LEU A 371 19.73 -4.78 1.15
CA LEU A 371 18.88 -5.96 1.04
C LEU A 371 17.41 -5.56 1.21
N LEU A 372 16.59 -5.87 0.20
CA LEU A 372 15.14 -5.63 0.24
C LEU A 372 14.44 -6.79 0.95
N GLY A 373 13.36 -6.48 1.63
CA GLY A 373 12.57 -7.44 2.40
C GLY A 373 11.20 -6.86 2.75
N THR A 374 10.62 -7.32 3.84
CA THR A 374 9.29 -6.90 4.29
C THR A 374 9.25 -5.46 4.83
N GLN A 375 10.40 -4.88 5.17
CA GLN A 375 10.51 -3.49 5.60
C GLN A 375 10.81 -2.58 4.40
N MET A 376 9.97 -1.56 4.19
CA MET A 376 10.17 -0.59 3.13
C MET A 376 11.41 0.29 3.33
N LYS A 377 12.17 0.49 2.24
CA LYS A 377 13.39 1.31 2.19
C LYS A 377 13.33 2.44 1.15
N ALA A 378 12.45 2.33 0.15
CA ALA A 378 12.29 3.35 -0.87
C ALA A 378 11.78 4.67 -0.30
N THR A 379 12.27 5.78 -0.83
CA THR A 379 11.88 7.14 -0.45
C THR A 379 11.09 7.88 -1.51
N GLY A 380 10.93 7.28 -2.67
CA GLY A 380 10.17 7.82 -3.79
C GLY A 380 9.98 6.76 -4.87
N GLU A 381 9.35 7.16 -5.96
CA GLU A 381 9.07 6.28 -7.09
C GLU A 381 8.99 7.08 -8.39
N VAL A 382 9.19 6.40 -9.50
CA VAL A 382 8.89 6.90 -10.84
C VAL A 382 7.77 6.07 -11.45
N MET A 383 7.00 6.66 -12.35
CA MET A 383 5.97 5.97 -13.11
C MET A 383 6.16 6.28 -14.61
N ALA A 384 6.02 5.27 -15.44
CA ALA A 384 6.07 5.42 -16.88
C ALA A 384 4.95 4.64 -17.57
N ILE A 385 4.44 5.18 -18.66
CA ILE A 385 3.39 4.58 -19.48
C ILE A 385 3.98 4.15 -20.82
N GLY A 386 3.70 2.92 -21.22
CA GLY A 386 4.11 2.34 -22.49
C GLY A 386 2.97 1.50 -23.09
N ARG A 387 3.13 1.07 -24.34
CA ARG A 387 2.18 0.18 -24.99
C ARG A 387 2.37 -1.28 -24.57
N ASN A 388 3.53 -1.60 -24.03
CA ASN A 388 3.92 -2.91 -23.51
C ASN A 388 4.90 -2.73 -22.34
N ILE A 389 5.27 -3.85 -21.71
CA ILE A 389 6.18 -3.87 -20.56
C ILE A 389 7.54 -3.31 -20.94
N GLU A 390 8.11 -3.72 -22.06
CA GLU A 390 9.45 -3.33 -22.51
C GLU A 390 9.55 -1.81 -22.64
N GLU A 391 8.55 -1.18 -23.27
CA GLU A 391 8.53 0.27 -23.42
C GLU A 391 8.36 0.99 -22.09
N SER A 392 7.41 0.54 -21.24
CA SER A 392 7.13 1.17 -19.95
C SER A 392 8.30 1.02 -18.98
N LEU A 393 8.93 -0.17 -18.92
CA LEU A 393 10.09 -0.44 -18.07
C LEU A 393 11.30 0.43 -18.47
N LEU A 394 11.62 0.51 -19.75
CA LEU A 394 12.73 1.34 -20.24
C LEU A 394 12.49 2.83 -19.99
N LYS A 395 11.26 3.30 -20.15
CA LYS A 395 10.89 4.69 -19.80
C LYS A 395 11.05 4.94 -18.30
N ALA A 396 10.62 4.00 -17.45
CA ALA A 396 10.75 4.11 -16.01
C ALA A 396 12.23 4.11 -15.57
N VAL A 397 13.07 3.25 -16.14
CA VAL A 397 14.53 3.26 -15.89
C VAL A 397 15.15 4.62 -16.19
N ARG A 398 14.82 5.22 -17.34
CA ARG A 398 15.30 6.58 -17.67
C ARG A 398 14.81 7.65 -16.68
N SER A 399 13.58 7.51 -16.21
CA SER A 399 12.96 8.46 -15.26
C SER A 399 13.55 8.39 -13.85
N LEU A 400 14.28 7.32 -13.50
CA LEU A 400 14.99 7.22 -12.21
C LEU A 400 16.11 8.23 -12.06
N GLU A 401 16.65 8.75 -13.16
CA GLU A 401 17.77 9.73 -13.18
C GLU A 401 19.00 9.24 -12.41
N ILE A 402 19.30 7.94 -12.54
CA ILE A 402 20.48 7.28 -11.93
C ILE A 402 21.66 7.14 -12.90
N GLY A 403 21.64 7.85 -14.02
CA GLY A 403 22.68 7.79 -15.05
C GLY A 403 22.51 6.64 -16.06
N CYS A 404 21.48 5.80 -15.88
CA CYS A 404 21.17 4.69 -16.80
C CYS A 404 20.02 5.07 -17.73
N ILE A 405 20.19 4.79 -19.02
CA ILE A 405 19.15 5.00 -20.05
C ILE A 405 18.56 3.67 -20.55
N HIS A 406 19.15 2.55 -20.14
CA HIS A 406 18.79 1.19 -20.49
C HIS A 406 19.02 0.27 -19.28
N VAL A 407 18.54 -0.98 -19.34
CA VAL A 407 18.82 -2.01 -18.30
C VAL A 407 20.25 -2.56 -18.43
N GLU A 408 21.22 -1.65 -18.47
CA GLU A 408 22.64 -1.94 -18.64
C GLU A 408 23.49 -1.04 -17.75
N ILE A 409 24.39 -1.66 -16.99
CA ILE A 409 25.46 -1.01 -16.25
C ILE A 409 26.77 -1.62 -16.75
N PRO A 410 27.59 -0.91 -17.52
CA PRO A 410 28.79 -1.48 -18.19
C PRO A 410 29.77 -2.15 -17.22
N GLU A 411 29.86 -1.66 -15.98
CA GLU A 411 30.76 -2.18 -14.95
C GLU A 411 30.38 -3.61 -14.53
N LEU A 412 29.12 -4.00 -14.67
CA LEU A 412 28.66 -5.36 -14.35
C LEU A 412 29.27 -6.41 -15.28
N GLY A 413 29.66 -6.05 -16.51
CA GLY A 413 30.34 -6.95 -17.42
C GLY A 413 31.66 -7.51 -16.89
N GLN A 414 32.28 -6.86 -15.88
CA GLN A 414 33.53 -7.27 -15.26
C GLN A 414 33.35 -8.07 -13.96
N VAL A 415 32.13 -8.17 -13.47
CA VAL A 415 31.81 -8.91 -12.24
C VAL A 415 31.83 -10.41 -12.51
N ASP A 416 32.35 -11.21 -11.60
CA ASP A 416 32.30 -12.68 -11.71
C ASP A 416 30.89 -13.24 -11.49
N ASP A 417 30.65 -14.45 -12.02
CA ASP A 417 29.32 -15.07 -11.95
C ASP A 417 28.86 -15.38 -10.52
N ALA A 418 29.77 -15.66 -9.60
CA ALA A 418 29.42 -15.93 -8.21
C ALA A 418 28.86 -14.67 -7.52
N HIS A 419 29.51 -13.53 -7.76
CA HIS A 419 29.00 -12.25 -7.28
C HIS A 419 27.68 -11.88 -7.95
N LEU A 420 27.59 -12.06 -9.28
CA LEU A 420 26.37 -11.81 -10.04
C LEU A 420 25.19 -12.61 -9.45
N MET A 421 25.36 -13.91 -9.25
CA MET A 421 24.31 -14.78 -8.70
C MET A 421 23.94 -14.41 -7.26
N ASN A 422 24.91 -14.06 -6.41
CA ASN A 422 24.62 -13.62 -5.05
C ASN A 422 23.74 -12.36 -5.03
N ARG A 423 23.97 -11.41 -5.96
CA ARG A 423 23.18 -10.18 -6.09
C ARG A 423 21.77 -10.44 -6.64
N ILE A 424 21.61 -11.45 -7.47
CA ILE A 424 20.31 -11.85 -8.01
C ILE A 424 19.44 -12.54 -6.94
N VAL A 425 20.04 -13.50 -6.21
CA VAL A 425 19.33 -14.25 -5.16
C VAL A 425 18.94 -13.35 -3.99
N LYS A 426 19.88 -12.49 -3.56
CA LYS A 426 19.61 -11.49 -2.52
C LYS A 426 19.02 -10.25 -3.18
N ALA A 427 17.71 -10.08 -3.07
CA ALA A 427 17.03 -8.93 -3.65
C ALA A 427 17.62 -7.61 -3.12
N GLN A 428 18.11 -6.78 -4.03
CA GLN A 428 18.64 -5.45 -3.74
C GLN A 428 18.10 -4.45 -4.76
N ASP A 429 18.27 -3.19 -4.49
CA ASP A 429 17.76 -2.07 -5.31
C ASP A 429 18.23 -2.07 -6.78
N ASP A 430 19.36 -2.70 -7.06
CA ASP A 430 19.95 -2.81 -8.41
C ASP A 430 19.72 -4.18 -9.09
N ARG A 431 18.93 -5.06 -8.45
CA ARG A 431 18.66 -6.44 -8.92
C ARG A 431 18.26 -6.52 -10.40
N LEU A 432 17.45 -5.57 -10.88
CA LEU A 432 17.00 -5.52 -12.27
C LEU A 432 18.19 -5.54 -13.26
N PHE A 433 19.26 -4.79 -12.97
CA PHE A 433 20.44 -4.68 -13.83
C PHE A 433 21.29 -5.96 -13.76
N TYR A 434 21.35 -6.61 -12.60
CA TYR A 434 22.02 -7.91 -12.46
C TYR A 434 21.28 -9.04 -13.19
N LEU A 435 19.95 -9.04 -13.19
CA LEU A 435 19.14 -9.96 -13.99
C LEU A 435 19.39 -9.76 -15.49
N ALA A 436 19.41 -8.51 -15.94
CA ALA A 436 19.70 -8.19 -17.32
C ALA A 436 21.11 -8.63 -17.75
N GLU A 437 22.10 -8.45 -16.89
CA GLU A 437 23.48 -8.92 -17.16
C GLU A 437 23.57 -10.44 -17.20
N ALA A 438 22.88 -11.15 -16.31
CA ALA A 438 22.83 -12.62 -16.34
C ALA A 438 22.25 -13.14 -17.66
N LEU A 439 21.16 -12.53 -18.14
CA LEU A 439 20.57 -12.86 -19.43
C LEU A 439 21.55 -12.62 -20.59
N ARG A 440 22.32 -11.51 -20.58
CA ARG A 440 23.37 -11.24 -21.59
C ARG A 440 24.48 -12.29 -21.59
N ARG A 441 24.78 -12.88 -20.42
CA ARG A 441 25.74 -13.98 -20.28
C ARG A 441 25.18 -15.34 -20.67
N GLY A 442 23.88 -15.44 -21.00
CA GLY A 442 23.22 -16.64 -21.48
C GLY A 442 22.62 -17.52 -20.39
N PHE A 443 22.45 -17.01 -19.16
CA PHE A 443 21.60 -17.68 -18.16
C PHE A 443 20.17 -17.72 -18.67
N SER A 444 19.52 -18.87 -18.51
CA SER A 444 18.14 -19.05 -18.96
C SER A 444 17.13 -18.35 -18.01
N ILE A 445 15.95 -18.02 -18.54
CA ILE A 445 14.87 -17.46 -17.74
C ILE A 445 14.37 -18.46 -16.67
N GLU A 446 14.45 -19.77 -16.96
CA GLU A 446 14.10 -20.84 -16.02
C GLU A 446 15.06 -20.89 -14.83
N GLU A 447 16.36 -20.78 -15.06
CA GLU A 447 17.38 -20.73 -13.98
C GLU A 447 17.15 -19.48 -13.10
N LEU A 448 16.92 -18.32 -13.69
CA LEU A 448 16.65 -17.09 -12.96
C LEU A 448 15.33 -17.18 -12.17
N HIS A 449 14.28 -17.75 -12.78
CA HIS A 449 13.01 -18.00 -12.09
C HIS A 449 13.19 -18.94 -10.87
N GLN A 450 13.90 -20.03 -11.03
CA GLN A 450 14.15 -20.96 -9.91
C GLN A 450 14.81 -20.28 -8.72
N MET A 451 15.77 -19.39 -8.98
CA MET A 451 16.51 -18.66 -7.95
C MET A 451 15.73 -17.51 -7.31
N THR A 452 14.88 -16.83 -8.08
CA THR A 452 14.28 -15.57 -7.65
C THR A 452 12.78 -15.66 -7.42
N LYS A 453 12.12 -16.65 -7.99
CA LYS A 453 10.67 -16.81 -8.08
C LYS A 453 9.96 -15.66 -8.86
N ILE A 454 10.72 -14.79 -9.52
CA ILE A 454 10.15 -13.82 -10.46
C ILE A 454 9.47 -14.58 -11.59
N ASP A 455 8.26 -14.15 -11.99
CA ASP A 455 7.49 -14.84 -13.03
C ASP A 455 8.26 -14.90 -14.35
N LEU A 456 8.19 -16.05 -15.02
CA LEU A 456 8.85 -16.29 -16.32
C LEU A 456 8.47 -15.24 -17.37
N PHE A 457 7.24 -14.74 -17.31
CA PHE A 457 6.77 -13.71 -18.22
C PHE A 457 7.59 -12.42 -18.11
N PHE A 458 7.87 -11.95 -16.91
CA PHE A 458 8.67 -10.75 -16.71
C PHE A 458 10.13 -10.95 -17.12
N LEU A 459 10.68 -12.13 -16.86
CA LEU A 459 12.04 -12.48 -17.28
C LEU A 459 12.16 -12.57 -18.83
N ASP A 460 11.12 -13.12 -19.49
CA ASP A 460 11.01 -13.14 -20.95
C ASP A 460 10.98 -11.72 -21.54
N LYS A 461 10.17 -10.81 -20.92
CA LYS A 461 10.15 -9.40 -21.34
C LYS A 461 11.48 -8.69 -21.14
N LEU A 462 12.19 -9.02 -20.06
CA LEU A 462 13.54 -8.49 -19.85
C LEU A 462 14.53 -9.04 -20.91
N LEU A 463 14.41 -10.32 -21.26
CA LEU A 463 15.21 -10.93 -22.34
C LEU A 463 14.94 -10.27 -23.70
N HIS A 464 13.69 -9.92 -24.01
CA HIS A 464 13.36 -9.20 -25.24
C HIS A 464 13.99 -7.79 -25.34
N ILE A 465 14.28 -7.16 -24.21
CA ILE A 465 14.94 -5.86 -24.16
C ILE A 465 16.45 -5.98 -24.49
N ILE A 466 17.05 -7.12 -24.20
CA ILE A 466 18.49 -7.38 -24.30
C ILE A 466 18.89 -7.82 -25.70
#